data_fee27f4d7b90eaa1508d06f33003c546
#
_entry.id   fee27f4d7b90eaa1508d06f33003c546
#
_cell.length_a   1.000
_cell.length_b   1.000
_cell.length_c   1.000
_cell.angle_alpha   90.00
_cell.angle_beta   90.00
_cell.angle_gamma   90.00
#
_symmetry.space_group_name_H-M   'P 1'
#
loop_
_entity.id
_entity.type
_entity.pdbx_description
1 polymer ?
#
loop_
_entity_poly.entity_id
_entity_poly.type
_entity_poly.pdbx_seq_one_letter_code
_entity_poly.pdbx_strand_id
1 'polypeptide(L)'
;MIQQYILGTAASVSAISSKNGCSALTVNEQLIGLDEFGQTEPFGYCGNIVPLSTSDKISSMCKELAERIVLNFGLVGSNGVDFVVSDDGVPYVIEVNPRFQGSLECVENVLGLNMVEAHVKACRRGLLPKVRNAISKFCTRLILFAPRRSVVPDLRRRAEVRDIPVPGVVIEKGEPICSIIAEEKDRDSSFRKAEGLAQKILGSLKPV
;
A
#
# COMPACT_ATOMS: atom_id res chain seq x y z
N MET A 1 -13.05 20.15 9.33
CA MET A 1 -12.07 20.74 8.38
C MET A 1 -12.69 20.67 6.99
N ILE A 2 -12.57 21.71 6.17
CA ILE A 2 -13.02 21.71 4.77
C ILE A 2 -11.79 21.81 3.90
N GLN A 3 -11.66 20.90 2.94
CA GLN A 3 -10.54 20.87 1.98
C GLN A 3 -11.09 20.82 0.55
N GLN A 4 -10.32 21.34 -0.40
CA GLN A 4 -10.63 21.17 -1.81
C GLN A 4 -10.52 19.69 -2.18
N TYR A 5 -11.53 19.16 -2.87
CA TYR A 5 -11.46 17.83 -3.46
C TYR A 5 -10.67 17.89 -4.76
N ILE A 6 -9.61 17.09 -4.85
CA ILE A 6 -8.76 16.96 -6.05
C ILE A 6 -9.13 15.67 -6.76
N LEU A 7 -9.55 15.77 -8.02
CA LEU A 7 -9.73 14.62 -8.90
C LEU A 7 -8.37 14.09 -9.35
N GLY A 8 -8.20 12.78 -9.32
CA GLY A 8 -6.93 12.16 -9.71
C GLY A 8 -6.71 10.80 -9.08
N THR A 9 -5.50 10.28 -9.20
CA THR A 9 -5.08 8.99 -8.67
C THR A 9 -4.55 9.14 -7.24
N ALA A 10 -5.15 8.41 -6.30
CA ALA A 10 -4.63 8.32 -4.94
C ALA A 10 -3.29 7.57 -4.94
N ALA A 11 -2.28 8.16 -4.35
CA ALA A 11 -0.91 7.64 -4.36
C ALA A 11 -0.22 7.82 -3.02
N SER A 12 0.86 7.09 -2.80
CA SER A 12 1.74 7.31 -1.66
C SER A 12 3.20 7.12 -2.04
N VAL A 13 4.10 7.73 -1.29
CA VAL A 13 5.54 7.49 -1.39
C VAL A 13 6.00 6.76 -0.15
N SER A 14 6.69 5.62 -0.33
CA SER A 14 7.40 4.94 0.75
C SER A 14 8.83 5.44 0.81
N ALA A 15 9.26 5.93 1.97
CA ALA A 15 10.58 6.51 2.17
C ALA A 15 11.28 5.99 3.44
N ILE A 16 12.60 5.98 3.41
CA ILE A 16 13.46 5.77 4.59
C ILE A 16 14.33 7.01 4.76
N SER A 17 14.34 7.58 5.96
CA SER A 17 15.11 8.77 6.28
C SER A 17 16.04 8.57 7.47
N SER A 18 17.06 9.40 7.52
CA SER A 18 17.98 9.56 8.62
C SER A 18 18.15 11.04 8.95
N LYS A 19 18.92 11.38 9.98
CA LYS A 19 19.25 12.78 10.29
C LYS A 19 19.95 13.53 9.13
N ASN A 20 20.58 12.80 8.20
CA ASN A 20 21.45 13.37 7.17
C ASN A 20 20.88 13.23 5.75
N GLY A 21 19.69 12.64 5.59
CA GLY A 21 19.09 12.46 4.27
C GLY A 21 17.83 11.61 4.28
N CYS A 22 17.17 11.56 3.12
CA CYS A 22 16.01 10.74 2.88
C CYS A 22 16.17 10.01 1.54
N SER A 23 15.64 8.81 1.45
CA SER A 23 15.56 8.02 0.22
C SER A 23 14.10 7.65 -0.02
N ALA A 24 13.46 8.29 -0.98
CA ALA A 24 12.15 7.90 -1.48
C ALA A 24 12.32 6.66 -2.37
N LEU A 25 11.73 5.54 -1.94
CA LEU A 25 11.94 4.22 -2.53
C LEU A 25 11.01 3.99 -3.71
N THR A 26 9.71 4.04 -3.45
CA THR A 26 8.65 3.77 -4.43
C THR A 26 7.55 4.82 -4.37
N VAL A 27 6.91 5.07 -5.49
CA VAL A 27 5.58 5.69 -5.55
C VAL A 27 4.59 4.56 -5.74
N ASN A 28 3.54 4.53 -4.94
CA ASN A 28 2.57 3.45 -4.87
C ASN A 28 1.18 3.98 -5.24
N GLU A 29 0.40 3.20 -5.95
CA GLU A 29 -1.03 3.45 -6.13
C GLU A 29 -1.77 3.04 -4.85
N GLN A 30 -2.69 3.86 -4.37
CA GLN A 30 -3.59 3.51 -3.28
C GLN A 30 -4.95 3.07 -3.83
N LEU A 31 -5.42 1.93 -3.36
CA LEU A 31 -6.75 1.40 -3.67
C LEU A 31 -7.72 1.93 -2.61
N ILE A 32 -8.71 2.74 -3.05
CA ILE A 32 -9.61 3.47 -2.16
C ILE A 32 -11.06 3.21 -2.58
N GLY A 33 -11.94 2.94 -1.60
CA GLY A 33 -13.39 2.89 -1.79
C GLY A 33 -13.87 1.77 -2.71
N LEU A 34 -13.19 0.62 -2.73
CA LEU A 34 -13.55 -0.53 -3.57
C LEU A 34 -14.67 -1.34 -2.91
N ASP A 35 -15.92 -1.03 -3.24
CA ASP A 35 -17.11 -1.67 -2.68
C ASP A 35 -17.29 -3.13 -3.14
N GLU A 36 -16.75 -3.50 -4.30
CA GLU A 36 -16.71 -4.87 -4.81
C GLU A 36 -15.91 -5.83 -3.90
N PHE A 37 -15.05 -5.29 -3.02
CA PHE A 37 -14.31 -6.06 -2.01
C PHE A 37 -14.85 -5.86 -0.59
N GLY A 38 -16.09 -5.34 -0.48
CA GLY A 38 -16.83 -5.19 0.76
C GLY A 38 -16.52 -3.92 1.56
N GLN A 39 -15.72 -2.98 1.01
CA GLN A 39 -15.50 -1.68 1.65
C GLN A 39 -16.79 -0.85 1.60
N THR A 40 -17.21 -0.31 2.76
CA THR A 40 -18.46 0.46 2.88
C THR A 40 -18.23 1.97 2.86
N GLU A 41 -17.00 2.41 3.09
CA GLU A 41 -16.66 3.83 3.16
C GLU A 41 -16.08 4.30 1.82
N PRO A 42 -16.60 5.40 1.21
CA PRO A 42 -16.15 5.88 -0.10
C PRO A 42 -14.66 6.22 -0.17
N PHE A 43 -14.06 6.60 0.96
CA PHE A 43 -12.63 6.90 1.08
C PHE A 43 -11.89 5.84 1.91
N GLY A 44 -12.51 4.67 2.12
CA GLY A 44 -11.89 3.57 2.85
C GLY A 44 -10.70 2.98 2.11
N TYR A 45 -9.58 2.83 2.82
CA TYR A 45 -8.37 2.23 2.27
C TYR A 45 -8.56 0.73 2.03
N CYS A 46 -8.28 0.27 0.80
CA CYS A 46 -8.43 -1.11 0.36
C CYS A 46 -7.10 -1.78 -0.01
N GLY A 47 -5.99 -1.07 0.05
CA GLY A 47 -4.67 -1.62 -0.26
C GLY A 47 -3.83 -0.75 -1.18
N ASN A 48 -2.83 -1.38 -1.82
CA ASN A 48 -1.86 -0.70 -2.68
C ASN A 48 -1.49 -1.55 -3.89
N ILE A 49 -1.07 -0.87 -4.96
CA ILE A 49 -0.27 -1.48 -6.03
C ILE A 49 1.08 -0.78 -6.08
N VAL A 50 2.16 -1.54 -6.06
CA VAL A 50 3.54 -1.05 -6.08
C VAL A 50 4.24 -1.60 -7.31
N PRO A 51 4.85 -0.73 -8.13
CA PRO A 51 4.80 0.73 -8.09
C PRO A 51 3.51 1.31 -8.69
N LEU A 52 3.29 2.61 -8.56
CA LEU A 52 2.31 3.35 -9.35
C LEU A 52 2.73 3.33 -10.83
N SER A 53 1.82 2.93 -11.71
CA SER A 53 2.01 3.01 -13.17
C SER A 53 1.84 4.46 -13.62
N THR A 54 2.95 5.18 -13.79
CA THR A 54 2.95 6.59 -14.18
C THR A 54 4.24 6.94 -14.91
N SER A 55 4.35 8.18 -15.42
CA SER A 55 5.58 8.65 -16.08
C SER A 55 6.72 8.86 -15.08
N ASP A 56 7.95 8.72 -15.54
CA ASP A 56 9.15 8.99 -14.73
C ASP A 56 9.15 10.41 -14.14
N LYS A 57 8.62 11.38 -14.89
CA LYS A 57 8.50 12.76 -14.44
C LYS A 57 7.61 12.88 -13.21
N ILE A 58 6.42 12.30 -13.22
CA ILE A 58 5.47 12.34 -12.08
C ILE A 58 6.05 11.57 -10.91
N SER A 59 6.62 10.39 -11.17
CA SER A 59 7.28 9.60 -10.12
C SER A 59 8.40 10.39 -9.43
N SER A 60 9.26 11.07 -10.19
CA SER A 60 10.33 11.91 -9.66
C SER A 60 9.78 13.07 -8.84
N MET A 61 8.76 13.78 -9.33
CA MET A 61 8.13 14.88 -8.60
C MET A 61 7.56 14.43 -7.24
N CYS A 62 6.84 13.30 -7.20
CA CYS A 62 6.32 12.75 -5.94
C CYS A 62 7.45 12.42 -4.96
N LYS A 63 8.52 11.75 -5.44
CA LYS A 63 9.66 11.38 -4.62
C LYS A 63 10.40 12.60 -4.05
N GLU A 64 10.69 13.59 -4.88
CA GLU A 64 11.37 14.82 -4.46
C GLU A 64 10.56 15.58 -3.42
N LEU A 65 9.23 15.72 -3.62
CA LEU A 65 8.34 16.35 -2.64
C LEU A 65 8.34 15.58 -1.32
N ALA A 66 8.22 14.25 -1.36
CA ALA A 66 8.23 13.42 -0.16
C ALA A 66 9.55 13.55 0.61
N GLU A 67 10.70 13.50 -0.07
CA GLU A 67 12.01 13.68 0.56
C GLU A 67 12.13 15.04 1.24
N ARG A 68 11.74 16.12 0.55
CA ARG A 68 11.75 17.48 1.11
C ARG A 68 10.88 17.60 2.35
N ILE A 69 9.67 17.04 2.33
CA ILE A 69 8.73 17.06 3.44
C ILE A 69 9.30 16.32 4.64
N VAL A 70 9.74 15.07 4.42
CA VAL A 70 10.30 14.20 5.46
C VAL A 70 11.50 14.85 6.13
N LEU A 71 12.40 15.48 5.34
CA LEU A 71 13.57 16.18 5.87
C LEU A 71 13.19 17.46 6.63
N ASN A 72 12.24 18.25 6.13
CA ASN A 72 11.79 19.47 6.80
C ASN A 72 11.16 19.19 8.17
N PHE A 73 10.47 18.07 8.33
CA PHE A 73 9.93 17.63 9.63
C PHE A 73 10.95 16.90 10.51
N GLY A 74 12.18 16.69 10.04
CA GLY A 74 13.21 15.97 10.78
C GLY A 74 12.86 14.50 11.08
N LEU A 75 12.03 13.88 10.26
CA LEU A 75 11.56 12.50 10.48
C LEU A 75 12.68 11.51 10.21
N VAL A 76 12.74 10.42 11.00
CA VAL A 76 13.79 9.39 10.92
C VAL A 76 13.14 8.01 10.88
N GLY A 77 13.68 7.14 10.01
CA GLY A 77 13.18 5.78 9.81
C GLY A 77 12.21 5.67 8.65
N SER A 78 11.25 4.76 8.76
CA SER A 78 10.21 4.56 7.73
C SER A 78 9.16 5.66 7.80
N ASN A 79 8.87 6.26 6.65
CA ASN A 79 7.87 7.30 6.49
C ASN A 79 7.05 7.06 5.22
N GLY A 80 5.81 7.48 5.24
CA GLY A 80 4.93 7.58 4.08
C GLY A 80 4.47 9.00 3.87
N VAL A 81 4.34 9.41 2.61
CA VAL A 81 3.69 10.66 2.24
C VAL A 81 2.59 10.32 1.25
N ASP A 82 1.35 10.69 1.59
CA ASP A 82 0.19 10.41 0.76
C ASP A 82 -0.12 11.60 -0.14
N PHE A 83 -0.51 11.27 -1.38
CA PHE A 83 -0.75 12.22 -2.46
C PHE A 83 -2.07 11.92 -3.18
N VAL A 84 -2.60 12.94 -3.83
CA VAL A 84 -3.44 12.78 -5.03
C VAL A 84 -2.64 13.33 -6.21
N VAL A 85 -2.41 12.49 -7.21
CA VAL A 85 -1.86 12.92 -8.50
C VAL A 85 -3.03 13.27 -9.39
N SER A 86 -3.22 14.56 -9.66
CA SER A 86 -4.32 15.04 -10.49
C SER A 86 -4.21 14.59 -11.96
N ASP A 87 -5.28 14.70 -12.73
CA ASP A 87 -5.33 14.26 -14.12
C ASP A 87 -4.35 15.02 -15.03
N ASP A 88 -3.95 16.23 -14.64
CA ASP A 88 -2.89 17.01 -15.30
C ASP A 88 -1.47 16.68 -14.79
N GLY A 89 -1.34 15.68 -13.93
CA GLY A 89 -0.07 15.14 -13.44
C GLY A 89 0.59 15.94 -12.31
N VAL A 90 -0.16 16.78 -11.62
CA VAL A 90 0.34 17.54 -10.47
C VAL A 90 0.12 16.74 -9.17
N PRO A 91 1.16 16.45 -8.38
CA PRO A 91 1.01 15.79 -7.08
C PRO A 91 0.59 16.78 -5.99
N TYR A 92 -0.54 16.52 -5.34
CA TYR A 92 -1.03 17.23 -4.17
C TYR A 92 -0.79 16.40 -2.92
N VAL A 93 -0.10 16.96 -1.95
CA VAL A 93 0.18 16.29 -0.66
C VAL A 93 -1.07 16.26 0.19
N ILE A 94 -1.40 15.10 0.75
CA ILE A 94 -2.56 14.89 1.62
C ILE A 94 -2.13 14.78 3.08
N GLU A 95 -1.22 13.84 3.39
CA GLU A 95 -0.74 13.64 4.76
C GLU A 95 0.66 13.03 4.81
N VAL A 96 1.28 13.10 5.99
CA VAL A 96 2.57 12.48 6.29
C VAL A 96 2.39 11.45 7.39
N ASN A 97 2.86 10.24 7.16
CA ASN A 97 2.72 9.08 8.03
C ASN A 97 4.10 8.61 8.52
N PRO A 98 4.61 9.06 9.70
CA PRO A 98 5.92 8.67 10.23
C PRO A 98 5.86 7.28 10.89
N ARG A 99 5.56 6.25 10.11
CA ARG A 99 5.39 4.86 10.50
C ARG A 99 5.61 3.91 9.32
N PHE A 100 5.66 2.63 9.57
CA PHE A 100 5.54 1.63 8.50
C PHE A 100 4.19 1.76 7.78
N GLN A 101 4.23 1.66 6.46
CA GLN A 101 3.07 1.83 5.58
C GLN A 101 2.37 0.49 5.30
N GLY A 102 1.10 0.55 4.90
CA GLY A 102 0.37 -0.64 4.43
C GLY A 102 0.99 -1.28 3.18
N SER A 103 1.76 -0.52 2.42
CA SER A 103 2.49 -0.99 1.23
C SER A 103 3.81 -1.73 1.55
N LEU A 104 4.23 -1.85 2.83
CA LEU A 104 5.56 -2.34 3.23
C LEU A 104 5.94 -3.65 2.52
N GLU A 105 5.11 -4.70 2.62
CA GLU A 105 5.41 -6.01 2.03
C GLU A 105 5.51 -5.94 0.50
N CYS A 106 4.66 -5.14 -0.16
CA CYS A 106 4.76 -4.93 -1.60
C CYS A 106 6.06 -4.21 -1.98
N VAL A 107 6.49 -3.23 -1.21
CA VAL A 107 7.77 -2.52 -1.41
C VAL A 107 8.95 -3.48 -1.25
N GLU A 108 8.95 -4.32 -0.20
CA GLU A 108 9.96 -5.35 0.03
C GLU A 108 10.04 -6.32 -1.14
N ASN A 109 8.90 -6.81 -1.61
CA ASN A 109 8.82 -7.75 -2.71
C ASN A 109 9.33 -7.16 -4.02
N VAL A 110 8.97 -5.91 -4.33
CA VAL A 110 9.34 -5.25 -5.59
C VAL A 110 10.81 -4.86 -5.62
N LEU A 111 11.38 -4.41 -4.48
CA LEU A 111 12.75 -3.93 -4.41
C LEU A 111 13.76 -5.00 -3.97
N GLY A 112 13.30 -6.13 -3.42
CA GLY A 112 14.19 -7.11 -2.78
C GLY A 112 14.92 -6.54 -1.56
N LEU A 113 14.25 -5.70 -0.80
CA LEU A 113 14.79 -4.94 0.33
C LEU A 113 14.01 -5.28 1.60
N ASN A 114 14.70 -5.53 2.71
CA ASN A 114 14.03 -5.63 4.01
C ASN A 114 13.82 -4.22 4.61
N MET A 115 12.58 -3.77 4.67
CA MET A 115 12.20 -2.42 5.11
C MET A 115 12.42 -2.23 6.62
N VAL A 116 12.25 -3.28 7.42
CA VAL A 116 12.48 -3.23 8.87
C VAL A 116 13.97 -3.08 9.14
N GLU A 117 14.81 -3.83 8.45
CA GLU A 117 16.27 -3.69 8.54
C GLU A 117 16.73 -2.30 8.09
N ALA A 118 16.17 -1.79 6.98
CA ALA A 118 16.48 -0.45 6.47
C ALA A 118 16.10 0.63 7.50
N HIS A 119 14.92 0.54 8.11
CA HIS A 119 14.48 1.43 9.19
C HIS A 119 15.47 1.42 10.36
N VAL A 120 15.82 0.24 10.88
CA VAL A 120 16.75 0.10 12.01
C VAL A 120 18.12 0.68 11.69
N LYS A 121 18.65 0.42 10.47
CA LYS A 121 19.94 0.97 10.02
C LYS A 121 19.90 2.51 9.92
N ALA A 122 18.81 3.07 9.38
CA ALA A 122 18.62 4.50 9.29
C ALA A 122 18.57 5.17 10.67
N CYS A 123 17.76 4.62 11.59
CA CYS A 123 17.60 5.16 12.94
C CYS A 123 18.88 5.06 13.78
N ARG A 124 19.59 3.92 13.73
CA ARG A 124 20.75 3.67 14.61
C ARG A 124 22.09 4.13 14.04
N ARG A 125 22.23 4.11 12.72
CA ARG A 125 23.53 4.31 12.05
C ARG A 125 23.49 5.44 11.01
N GLY A 126 22.34 6.04 10.73
CA GLY A 126 22.18 7.05 9.68
C GLY A 126 22.34 6.51 8.26
N LEU A 127 22.27 5.18 8.07
CA LEU A 127 22.50 4.53 6.79
C LEU A 127 21.20 4.39 6.01
N LEU A 128 21.16 4.95 4.82
CA LEU A 128 20.02 4.84 3.90
C LEU A 128 20.17 3.60 3.00
N PRO A 129 19.04 2.96 2.61
CA PRO A 129 19.08 1.83 1.70
C PRO A 129 19.53 2.27 0.30
N LYS A 130 20.28 1.40 -0.39
CA LYS A 130 20.62 1.58 -1.80
C LYS A 130 19.74 0.67 -2.64
N VAL A 131 18.81 1.23 -3.36
CA VAL A 131 18.03 0.50 -4.38
C VAL A 131 18.95 0.27 -5.58
N ARG A 132 19.28 -0.99 -5.85
CA ARG A 132 20.25 -1.36 -6.90
C ARG A 132 19.63 -1.83 -8.20
N ASN A 133 18.41 -2.31 -8.14
CA ASN A 133 17.75 -2.95 -9.29
C ASN A 133 16.61 -2.08 -9.83
N ALA A 134 16.47 -2.08 -11.14
CA ALA A 134 15.25 -1.56 -11.76
C ALA A 134 14.05 -2.41 -11.30
N ILE A 135 12.93 -1.76 -11.08
CA ILE A 135 11.66 -2.42 -10.76
C ILE A 135 11.22 -3.21 -12.01
N SER A 136 11.04 -4.52 -11.87
CA SER A 136 10.69 -5.43 -12.97
C SER A 136 9.35 -6.14 -12.78
N LYS A 137 8.66 -5.87 -11.68
CA LYS A 137 7.37 -6.47 -11.34
C LYS A 137 6.50 -5.52 -10.54
N PHE A 138 5.22 -5.83 -10.49
CA PHE A 138 4.22 -5.17 -9.68
C PHE A 138 3.77 -6.09 -8.55
N CYS A 139 3.43 -5.50 -7.42
CA CYS A 139 2.87 -6.20 -6.27
C CYS A 139 1.60 -5.49 -5.81
N THR A 140 0.51 -6.22 -5.75
CA THR A 140 -0.78 -5.74 -5.24
C THR A 140 -1.01 -6.29 -3.84
N ARG A 141 -1.31 -5.42 -2.89
CA ARG A 141 -1.97 -5.77 -1.63
C ARG A 141 -3.42 -5.35 -1.70
N LEU A 142 -4.35 -6.29 -1.51
CA LEU A 142 -5.78 -6.04 -1.51
C LEU A 142 -6.37 -6.48 -0.17
N ILE A 143 -7.07 -5.59 0.52
CA ILE A 143 -7.77 -5.88 1.78
C ILE A 143 -9.21 -6.24 1.46
N LEU A 144 -9.67 -7.36 1.99
CA LEU A 144 -11.06 -7.81 1.86
C LEU A 144 -11.85 -7.45 3.10
N PHE A 145 -13.06 -6.95 2.88
CA PHE A 145 -14.02 -6.63 3.92
C PHE A 145 -15.25 -7.53 3.81
N ALA A 146 -15.92 -7.80 4.91
CA ALA A 146 -17.10 -8.63 4.92
C ALA A 146 -18.29 -7.89 4.31
N PRO A 147 -18.89 -8.37 3.20
CA PRO A 147 -20.05 -7.71 2.58
C PRO A 147 -21.33 -7.84 3.42
N ARG A 148 -21.33 -8.78 4.36
CA ARG A 148 -22.37 -9.06 5.34
C ARG A 148 -21.77 -9.82 6.51
N ARG A 149 -22.49 -9.89 7.62
CA ARG A 149 -22.10 -10.73 8.77
C ARG A 149 -21.89 -12.18 8.31
N SER A 150 -20.70 -12.71 8.54
CA SER A 150 -20.29 -14.00 7.96
C SER A 150 -19.32 -14.76 8.84
N VAL A 151 -19.33 -16.09 8.73
CA VAL A 151 -18.29 -16.98 9.27
C VAL A 151 -17.17 -17.11 8.26
N VAL A 152 -15.93 -16.90 8.69
CA VAL A 152 -14.75 -17.03 7.83
C VAL A 152 -14.24 -18.47 7.82
N PRO A 153 -14.00 -19.07 6.63
CA PRO A 153 -13.43 -20.40 6.52
C PRO A 153 -11.93 -20.41 6.88
N ASP A 154 -11.33 -21.60 6.91
CA ASP A 154 -9.87 -21.73 7.09
C ASP A 154 -9.12 -21.21 5.86
N LEU A 155 -8.39 -20.11 6.02
CA LEU A 155 -7.59 -19.48 4.97
C LEU A 155 -6.08 -19.79 5.09
N ARG A 156 -5.62 -20.54 6.11
CA ARG A 156 -4.19 -20.76 6.42
C ARG A 156 -3.38 -21.48 5.35
N ARG A 157 -4.04 -22.19 4.43
CA ARG A 157 -3.37 -22.92 3.34
C ARG A 157 -3.16 -22.10 2.07
N ARG A 158 -3.49 -20.80 2.09
CA ARG A 158 -3.34 -19.90 0.94
C ARG A 158 -2.09 -19.03 1.15
N ALA A 159 -1.05 -19.30 0.37
CA ALA A 159 0.25 -18.63 0.50
C ALA A 159 0.19 -17.12 0.24
N GLU A 160 -0.79 -16.66 -0.54
CA GLU A 160 -1.00 -15.27 -0.89
C GLU A 160 -1.78 -14.47 0.17
N VAL A 161 -2.38 -15.16 1.17
CA VAL A 161 -3.23 -14.50 2.18
C VAL A 161 -2.41 -14.09 3.39
N ARG A 162 -2.68 -12.90 3.90
CA ARG A 162 -2.12 -12.29 5.11
C ARG A 162 -3.23 -11.90 6.08
N ASP A 163 -2.84 -11.56 7.30
CA ASP A 163 -3.77 -11.11 8.33
C ASP A 163 -4.92 -12.13 8.56
N ILE A 164 -4.55 -13.42 8.59
CA ILE A 164 -5.51 -14.52 8.57
C ILE A 164 -6.25 -14.61 9.90
N PRO A 165 -7.59 -14.50 9.91
CA PRO A 165 -8.38 -14.65 11.12
C PRO A 165 -8.44 -16.10 11.59
N VAL A 166 -8.86 -16.30 12.83
CA VAL A 166 -9.11 -17.65 13.37
C VAL A 166 -10.26 -18.29 12.58
N PRO A 167 -10.10 -19.54 12.09
CA PRO A 167 -11.16 -20.22 11.36
C PRO A 167 -12.45 -20.33 12.18
N GLY A 168 -13.58 -20.04 11.54
CA GLY A 168 -14.90 -20.07 12.19
C GLY A 168 -15.27 -18.79 12.95
N VAL A 169 -14.39 -17.78 12.96
CA VAL A 169 -14.75 -16.48 13.54
C VAL A 169 -15.87 -15.82 12.76
N VAL A 170 -16.76 -15.15 13.45
CA VAL A 170 -17.79 -14.29 12.87
C VAL A 170 -17.23 -12.89 12.71
N ILE A 171 -17.36 -12.32 11.51
CA ILE A 171 -16.95 -10.95 11.17
C ILE A 171 -18.20 -10.18 10.74
N GLU A 172 -18.32 -8.95 11.24
CA GLU A 172 -19.46 -8.07 10.94
C GLU A 172 -19.30 -7.41 9.56
N LYS A 173 -20.42 -6.94 8.99
CA LYS A 173 -20.41 -6.22 7.72
C LYS A 173 -19.46 -5.02 7.77
N GLY A 174 -18.59 -4.88 6.76
CA GLY A 174 -17.64 -3.78 6.63
C GLY A 174 -16.36 -3.96 7.47
N GLU A 175 -16.23 -5.02 8.27
CA GLU A 175 -14.97 -5.32 8.97
C GLU A 175 -13.98 -6.05 8.05
N PRO A 176 -12.66 -5.84 8.22
CA PRO A 176 -11.64 -6.50 7.42
C PRO A 176 -11.58 -8.00 7.73
N ILE A 177 -11.47 -8.81 6.69
CA ILE A 177 -11.33 -10.28 6.76
C ILE A 177 -9.87 -10.67 6.74
N CYS A 178 -9.17 -10.26 5.70
CA CYS A 178 -7.75 -10.59 5.45
C CYS A 178 -7.19 -9.67 4.37
N SER A 179 -5.88 -9.78 4.12
CA SER A 179 -5.22 -9.16 2.97
C SER A 179 -4.74 -10.22 1.98
N ILE A 180 -4.68 -9.86 0.71
CA ILE A 180 -4.12 -10.69 -0.37
C ILE A 180 -2.89 -9.98 -0.91
N ILE A 181 -1.79 -10.74 -1.13
CA ILE A 181 -0.59 -10.27 -1.81
C ILE A 181 -0.48 -11.02 -3.13
N ALA A 182 -0.36 -10.28 -4.24
CA ALA A 182 -0.20 -10.86 -5.57
C ALA A 182 0.89 -10.14 -6.35
N GLU A 183 1.81 -10.90 -6.95
CA GLU A 183 2.91 -10.37 -7.75
C GLU A 183 2.76 -10.82 -9.20
N GLU A 184 3.00 -9.90 -10.15
CA GLU A 184 3.02 -10.18 -11.58
C GLU A 184 3.93 -9.17 -12.31
N LYS A 185 4.11 -9.36 -13.63
CA LYS A 185 4.99 -8.52 -14.45
C LYS A 185 4.44 -7.13 -14.75
N ASP A 186 3.13 -6.96 -14.68
CA ASP A 186 2.44 -5.70 -14.95
C ASP A 186 1.36 -5.41 -13.90
N ARG A 187 0.94 -4.15 -13.84
CA ARG A 187 -0.03 -3.62 -12.88
C ARG A 187 -1.36 -4.39 -12.94
N ASP A 188 -1.90 -4.55 -14.14
CA ASP A 188 -3.24 -5.11 -14.33
C ASP A 188 -3.28 -6.61 -14.06
N SER A 189 -2.24 -7.34 -14.41
CA SER A 189 -2.12 -8.77 -14.10
C SER A 189 -2.00 -9.01 -12.59
N SER A 190 -1.24 -8.16 -11.88
CA SER A 190 -1.10 -8.28 -10.42
C SER A 190 -2.43 -7.97 -9.71
N PHE A 191 -3.17 -6.95 -10.16
CA PHE A 191 -4.48 -6.64 -9.62
C PHE A 191 -5.51 -7.74 -9.92
N ARG A 192 -5.63 -8.19 -11.18
CA ARG A 192 -6.54 -9.29 -11.55
C ARG A 192 -6.29 -10.58 -10.80
N LYS A 193 -5.03 -10.90 -10.50
CA LYS A 193 -4.68 -12.07 -9.68
C LYS A 193 -5.19 -11.91 -8.24
N ALA A 194 -4.98 -10.74 -7.62
CA ALA A 194 -5.52 -10.44 -6.31
C ALA A 194 -7.06 -10.48 -6.30
N GLU A 195 -7.70 -9.86 -7.28
CA GLU A 195 -9.16 -9.85 -7.47
C GLU A 195 -9.73 -11.28 -7.61
N GLY A 196 -9.15 -12.12 -8.45
CA GLY A 196 -9.59 -13.50 -8.62
C GLY A 196 -9.49 -14.35 -7.34
N LEU A 197 -8.50 -14.08 -6.48
CA LEU A 197 -8.38 -14.70 -5.16
C LEU A 197 -9.44 -14.12 -4.20
N ALA A 198 -9.65 -12.80 -4.25
CA ALA A 198 -10.65 -12.10 -3.45
C ALA A 198 -12.05 -12.68 -3.67
N GLN A 199 -12.46 -12.81 -4.92
CA GLN A 199 -13.78 -13.36 -5.29
C GLN A 199 -13.96 -14.80 -4.77
N LYS A 200 -12.91 -15.64 -4.84
CA LYS A 200 -12.95 -17.00 -4.28
C LYS A 200 -13.11 -17.01 -2.76
N ILE A 201 -12.45 -16.09 -2.06
CA ILE A 201 -12.57 -15.98 -0.60
C ILE A 201 -13.95 -15.45 -0.22
N LEU A 202 -14.41 -14.36 -0.84
CA LEU A 202 -15.74 -13.78 -0.58
C LEU A 202 -16.85 -14.79 -0.88
N GLY A 203 -16.74 -15.57 -1.96
CA GLY A 203 -17.68 -16.64 -2.31
C GLY A 203 -17.68 -17.83 -1.34
N SER A 204 -16.62 -17.98 -0.52
CA SER A 204 -16.52 -19.06 0.48
C SER A 204 -17.06 -18.68 1.86
N LEU A 205 -17.40 -17.41 2.09
CA LEU A 205 -17.97 -16.93 3.36
C LEU A 205 -19.36 -17.53 3.57
N LYS A 206 -19.64 -17.96 4.80
CA LYS A 206 -20.96 -18.48 5.19
C LYS A 206 -21.75 -17.38 5.91
N PRO A 207 -22.92 -16.99 5.40
CA PRO A 207 -23.79 -16.04 6.11
C PRO A 207 -24.19 -16.56 7.49
N VAL A 208 -24.36 -15.63 8.44
CA VAL A 208 -24.88 -15.90 9.80
C VAL A 208 -26.20 -15.19 9.97
#